data_37281bc19993c907e2e6768bbe46945d
#
_entry.id   37281bc19993c907e2e6768bbe46945d
#
_cell.length_a   1.000
_cell.length_b   1.000
_cell.length_c   1.000
_cell.angle_alpha   90.00
_cell.angle_beta   90.00
_cell.angle_gamma   90.00
#
_symmetry.space_group_name_H-M   'P 1'
#
loop_
_entity.id
_entity.type
_entity.pdbx_description
1 polymer ?
#
loop_
_entity_poly.entity_id
_entity_poly.type
_entity_poly.pdbx_seq_one_letter_code
_entity_poly.pdbx_strand_id
1 'polypeptide(L)'
;YLHRYDPDTEPHAVARAMGEELRAGTIRAWGVSNYTAAQLAALLAAAADEGVPAPALCQPALSMLNTGALEELLPLCEKEGVGVVPYQLLQGGMLTGKYRRGQEAPAGSRLAEKPEWMKPFTDETYDVIERCAAEAAAEGVTMTQHALRWALAQPGVVSALVGVKREEQIDEAAGAVR
;
A
#
# COMPACT_ATOMS: atom_id res chain seq x y z
N TYR A 1 -13.33 -0.65 -5.42
CA TYR A 1 -12.08 -0.10 -5.95
C TYR A 1 -11.93 -0.38 -7.43
N LEU A 2 -11.48 0.61 -8.21
CA LEU A 2 -10.87 0.40 -9.52
C LEU A 2 -9.48 -0.17 -9.30
N HIS A 3 -9.24 -1.42 -9.69
CA HIS A 3 -8.04 -2.17 -9.31
C HIS A 3 -6.78 -1.62 -9.98
N ARG A 4 -6.90 -1.10 -11.22
CA ARG A 4 -5.80 -0.52 -11.99
C ARG A 4 -6.32 0.57 -12.90
N TYR A 5 -5.43 1.48 -13.28
CA TYR A 5 -5.68 2.41 -14.37
C TYR A 5 -5.79 1.64 -15.68
N ASP A 6 -6.80 2.00 -16.47
CA ASP A 6 -7.00 1.51 -17.82
C ASP A 6 -6.72 2.66 -18.80
N PRO A 7 -5.66 2.57 -19.62
CA PRO A 7 -5.31 3.63 -20.56
C PRO A 7 -6.31 3.81 -21.72
N ASP A 8 -7.13 2.78 -21.97
CA ASP A 8 -8.12 2.79 -23.05
C ASP A 8 -9.47 3.36 -22.60
N THR A 9 -9.63 3.67 -21.31
CA THR A 9 -10.86 4.23 -20.75
C THR A 9 -10.64 5.67 -20.28
N GLU A 10 -11.35 6.64 -20.88
CA GLU A 10 -11.26 8.06 -20.53
C GLU A 10 -11.71 8.32 -19.09
N PRO A 11 -11.01 9.19 -18.32
CA PRO A 11 -11.35 9.49 -16.93
C PRO A 11 -12.80 9.93 -16.72
N HIS A 12 -13.39 10.69 -17.64
CA HIS A 12 -14.79 11.12 -17.57
C HIS A 12 -15.77 9.93 -17.70
N ALA A 13 -15.44 8.94 -18.53
CA ALA A 13 -16.25 7.71 -18.63
C ALA A 13 -16.22 6.91 -17.32
N VAL A 14 -15.04 6.82 -16.71
CA VAL A 14 -14.86 6.19 -15.38
C VAL A 14 -15.69 6.94 -14.33
N ALA A 15 -15.58 8.27 -14.28
CA ALA A 15 -16.32 9.10 -13.31
C ALA A 15 -17.84 8.93 -13.47
N ARG A 16 -18.37 8.98 -14.70
CA ARG A 16 -19.81 8.75 -14.96
C ARG A 16 -20.28 7.38 -14.48
N ALA A 17 -19.53 6.31 -14.80
CA ALA A 17 -19.89 4.96 -14.38
C ALA A 17 -19.93 4.84 -12.82
N MET A 18 -18.94 5.39 -12.12
CA MET A 18 -18.97 5.41 -10.65
C MET A 18 -20.12 6.26 -10.11
N GLY A 19 -20.44 7.38 -10.76
CA GLY A 19 -21.58 8.22 -10.42
C GLY A 19 -22.92 7.51 -10.58
N GLU A 20 -23.07 6.66 -11.59
CA GLU A 20 -24.27 5.82 -11.79
C GLU A 20 -24.45 4.82 -10.65
N GLU A 21 -23.36 4.12 -10.26
CA GLU A 21 -23.38 3.14 -9.16
C GLU A 21 -23.66 3.80 -7.80
N LEU A 22 -23.11 5.00 -7.55
CA LEU A 22 -23.40 5.78 -6.36
C LEU A 22 -24.88 6.21 -6.31
N ARG A 23 -25.43 6.72 -7.42
CA ARG A 23 -26.84 7.13 -7.52
C ARG A 23 -27.80 5.97 -7.40
N ALA A 24 -27.45 4.80 -7.93
CA ALA A 24 -28.20 3.57 -7.78
C ALA A 24 -28.15 2.99 -6.35
N GLY A 25 -27.25 3.48 -5.50
CA GLY A 25 -27.03 2.97 -4.15
C GLY A 25 -26.33 1.60 -4.11
N THR A 26 -25.82 1.11 -5.25
CA THR A 26 -25.07 -0.14 -5.34
C THR A 26 -23.76 -0.06 -4.54
N ILE A 27 -23.14 1.12 -4.54
CA ILE A 27 -21.95 1.44 -3.75
C ILE A 27 -22.20 2.70 -2.90
N ARG A 28 -21.54 2.80 -1.75
CA ARG A 28 -21.60 3.98 -0.87
C ARG A 28 -20.45 4.95 -1.08
N ALA A 29 -19.33 4.43 -1.56
CA ALA A 29 -18.12 5.17 -1.88
C ALA A 29 -17.28 4.32 -2.86
N TRP A 30 -16.31 4.95 -3.48
CA TRP A 30 -15.39 4.29 -4.40
C TRP A 30 -13.95 4.73 -4.14
N GLY A 31 -13.01 4.04 -4.73
CA GLY A 31 -11.60 4.33 -4.61
C GLY A 31 -10.81 3.74 -5.77
N VAL A 32 -9.54 4.08 -5.83
CA VAL A 32 -8.62 3.63 -6.88
C VAL A 32 -7.44 2.86 -6.30
N SER A 33 -6.82 2.02 -7.11
CA SER A 33 -5.58 1.32 -6.77
C SER A 33 -4.63 1.32 -7.95
N ASN A 34 -3.33 1.42 -7.69
CA ASN A 34 -2.30 1.42 -8.71
C ASN A 34 -2.43 2.57 -9.74
N TYR A 35 -2.81 3.74 -9.28
CA TYR A 35 -2.79 5.00 -10.03
C TYR A 35 -1.53 5.79 -9.70
N THR A 36 -0.96 6.47 -10.69
CA THR A 36 0.04 7.52 -10.46
C THR A 36 -0.64 8.79 -9.96
N ALA A 37 0.13 9.74 -9.45
CA ALA A 37 -0.40 11.06 -9.06
C ALA A 37 -1.09 11.77 -10.22
N ALA A 38 -0.49 11.75 -11.42
CA ALA A 38 -1.07 12.38 -12.61
C ALA A 38 -2.40 11.72 -13.03
N GLN A 39 -2.49 10.38 -12.97
CA GLN A 39 -3.72 9.64 -13.29
C GLN A 39 -4.83 9.91 -12.27
N LEU A 40 -4.48 9.98 -10.98
CA LEU A 40 -5.44 10.34 -9.94
C LEU A 40 -5.92 11.78 -10.11
N ALA A 41 -5.02 12.73 -10.38
CA ALA A 41 -5.38 14.13 -10.60
C ALA A 41 -6.34 14.30 -11.79
N ALA A 42 -6.09 13.60 -12.91
CA ALA A 42 -6.99 13.61 -14.05
C ALA A 42 -8.37 13.05 -13.72
N LEU A 43 -8.43 11.97 -12.93
CA LEU A 43 -9.70 11.37 -12.52
C LEU A 43 -10.47 12.27 -11.53
N LEU A 44 -9.77 12.95 -10.62
CA LEU A 44 -10.37 13.93 -9.70
C LEU A 44 -11.01 15.09 -10.46
N ALA A 45 -10.31 15.63 -11.45
CA ALA A 45 -10.84 16.69 -12.32
C ALA A 45 -12.08 16.19 -13.08
N ALA A 46 -12.01 15.02 -13.69
CA ALA A 46 -13.14 14.43 -14.40
C ALA A 46 -14.35 14.17 -13.48
N ALA A 47 -14.13 13.72 -12.25
CA ALA A 47 -15.21 13.54 -11.28
C ALA A 47 -15.88 14.86 -10.92
N ALA A 48 -15.10 15.93 -10.75
CA ALA A 48 -15.63 17.28 -10.50
C ALA A 48 -16.45 17.81 -11.68
N ASP A 49 -15.95 17.65 -12.92
CA ASP A 49 -16.65 18.06 -14.14
C ASP A 49 -17.98 17.33 -14.35
N GLU A 50 -18.03 16.03 -13.97
CA GLU A 50 -19.26 15.21 -14.08
C GLU A 50 -20.17 15.36 -12.85
N GLY A 51 -19.82 16.17 -11.86
CA GLY A 51 -20.59 16.34 -10.63
C GLY A 51 -20.67 15.06 -9.79
N VAL A 52 -19.67 14.20 -9.87
CA VAL A 52 -19.57 12.93 -9.15
C VAL A 52 -18.68 13.12 -7.92
N PRO A 53 -19.04 12.58 -6.75
CA PRO A 53 -18.14 12.55 -5.59
C PRO A 53 -16.78 11.95 -5.94
N ALA A 54 -15.70 12.59 -5.51
CA ALA A 54 -14.34 12.12 -5.70
C ALA A 54 -14.12 10.70 -5.12
N PRO A 55 -13.12 9.94 -5.61
CA PRO A 55 -12.72 8.70 -4.95
C PRO A 55 -12.34 8.99 -3.50
N ALA A 56 -12.94 8.26 -2.56
CA ALA A 56 -12.71 8.45 -1.14
C ALA A 56 -11.34 7.91 -0.70
N LEU A 57 -10.82 6.90 -1.42
CA LEU A 57 -9.61 6.16 -1.03
C LEU A 57 -8.70 5.89 -2.23
N CYS A 58 -7.39 5.95 -1.98
CA CYS A 58 -6.33 5.50 -2.88
C CYS A 58 -5.55 4.35 -2.23
N GLN A 59 -5.33 3.28 -2.99
CA GLN A 59 -4.66 2.07 -2.52
C GLN A 59 -3.36 1.83 -3.30
N PRO A 60 -2.24 2.48 -2.91
CA PRO A 60 -0.93 2.29 -3.52
C PRO A 60 -0.13 1.16 -2.88
N ALA A 61 0.86 0.62 -3.60
CA ALA A 61 1.93 -0.14 -2.99
C ALA A 61 2.86 0.80 -2.21
N LEU A 62 3.10 0.51 -0.93
CA LEU A 62 3.97 1.30 -0.07
C LEU A 62 4.67 0.42 0.97
N SER A 63 5.96 0.59 1.14
CA SER A 63 6.75 -0.01 2.22
C SER A 63 8.08 0.71 2.36
N MET A 64 8.86 0.43 3.38
CA MET A 64 10.25 0.92 3.52
C MET A 64 11.16 0.50 2.35
N LEU A 65 10.78 -0.53 1.58
CA LEU A 65 11.45 -1.00 0.36
C LEU A 65 10.80 -0.48 -0.94
N ASN A 66 9.72 0.31 -0.84
CA ASN A 66 9.01 0.88 -1.97
C ASN A 66 8.36 2.19 -1.56
N THR A 67 9.11 3.27 -1.64
CA THR A 67 8.72 4.60 -1.14
C THR A 67 8.19 5.54 -2.23
N GLY A 68 8.13 5.13 -3.49
CA GLY A 68 7.80 6.02 -4.61
C GLY A 68 6.45 6.75 -4.50
N ALA A 69 5.48 6.17 -3.78
CA ALA A 69 4.21 6.84 -3.54
C ALA A 69 4.32 8.09 -2.64
N LEU A 70 5.40 8.20 -1.84
CA LEU A 70 5.62 9.34 -0.94
C LEU A 70 5.96 10.65 -1.68
N GLU A 71 6.47 10.56 -2.91
CA GLU A 71 7.00 11.73 -3.62
C GLU A 71 5.89 12.64 -4.13
N GLU A 72 4.87 12.08 -4.78
CA GLU A 72 3.81 12.85 -5.42
C GLU A 72 2.40 12.37 -5.04
N LEU A 73 2.19 11.04 -4.93
CA LEU A 73 0.86 10.47 -4.79
C LEU A 73 0.25 10.75 -3.41
N LEU A 74 1.00 10.52 -2.33
CA LEU A 74 0.51 10.80 -0.99
C LEU A 74 0.26 12.29 -0.74
N PRO A 75 1.16 13.21 -1.13
CA PRO A 75 0.92 14.65 -1.06
C PRO A 75 -0.35 15.08 -1.83
N LEU A 76 -0.59 14.50 -3.01
CA LEU A 76 -1.81 14.77 -3.76
C LEU A 76 -3.04 14.26 -2.99
N CYS A 77 -3.01 13.02 -2.50
CA CYS A 77 -4.11 12.44 -1.72
C CYS A 77 -4.45 13.31 -0.49
N GLU A 78 -3.44 13.74 0.25
CA GLU A 78 -3.62 14.60 1.43
C GLU A 78 -4.27 15.94 1.06
N LYS A 79 -3.75 16.60 0.00
CA LYS A 79 -4.29 17.86 -0.52
C LYS A 79 -5.76 17.76 -0.94
N GLU A 80 -6.12 16.67 -1.62
CA GLU A 80 -7.46 16.46 -2.19
C GLU A 80 -8.42 15.72 -1.22
N GLY A 81 -7.99 15.41 0.01
CA GLY A 81 -8.81 14.72 1.00
C GLY A 81 -9.11 13.25 0.67
N VAL A 82 -8.26 12.61 -0.13
CA VAL A 82 -8.34 11.20 -0.49
C VAL A 82 -7.57 10.36 0.54
N GLY A 83 -8.23 9.49 1.28
CA GLY A 83 -7.56 8.64 2.27
C GLY A 83 -6.67 7.59 1.60
N VAL A 84 -5.49 7.33 2.19
CA VAL A 84 -4.55 6.32 1.66
C VAL A 84 -4.65 5.03 2.45
N VAL A 85 -4.78 3.90 1.74
CA VAL A 85 -4.84 2.55 2.31
C VAL A 85 -3.80 1.67 1.62
N PRO A 86 -2.52 1.76 2.00
CA PRO A 86 -1.45 1.08 1.29
C PRO A 86 -1.48 -0.43 1.45
N TYR A 87 -0.92 -1.13 0.47
CA TYR A 87 -0.70 -2.57 0.45
C TYR A 87 0.79 -2.90 0.24
N GLN A 88 1.16 -4.18 0.34
CA GLN A 88 2.55 -4.66 0.28
C GLN A 88 3.49 -4.09 1.35
N LEU A 89 2.97 -3.68 2.49
CA LEU A 89 3.72 -3.07 3.58
C LEU A 89 4.92 -3.89 4.05
N LEU A 90 4.79 -5.21 4.05
CA LEU A 90 5.83 -6.15 4.44
C LEU A 90 6.63 -6.71 3.25
N GLN A 91 6.37 -6.23 2.03
CA GLN A 91 7.06 -6.57 0.79
C GLN A 91 7.29 -8.09 0.62
N GLY A 92 6.20 -8.86 0.64
CA GLY A 92 6.26 -10.32 0.53
C GLY A 92 6.91 -11.02 1.73
N GLY A 93 7.07 -10.30 2.84
CA GLY A 93 7.70 -10.77 4.07
C GLY A 93 9.17 -10.39 4.22
N MET A 94 9.73 -9.54 3.34
CA MET A 94 11.09 -9.02 3.47
C MET A 94 11.29 -8.26 4.79
N LEU A 95 10.26 -7.54 5.24
CA LEU A 95 10.28 -6.71 6.47
C LEU A 95 9.70 -7.44 7.70
N THR A 96 9.88 -8.76 7.79
CA THR A 96 9.41 -9.56 8.95
C THR A 96 10.54 -10.23 9.73
N GLY A 97 11.82 -9.95 9.38
CA GLY A 97 12.98 -10.50 10.07
C GLY A 97 13.39 -11.93 9.67
N LYS A 98 12.64 -12.57 8.76
CA LYS A 98 12.92 -13.96 8.35
C LYS A 98 14.01 -14.11 7.27
N TYR A 99 14.32 -13.04 6.52
CA TYR A 99 15.37 -13.07 5.50
C TYR A 99 16.58 -12.32 6.00
N ARG A 100 17.75 -12.94 5.85
CA ARG A 100 19.03 -12.38 6.29
C ARG A 100 20.07 -12.50 5.19
N ARG A 101 20.96 -11.53 5.10
CA ARG A 101 22.05 -11.49 4.14
C ARG A 101 22.91 -12.76 4.27
N GLY A 102 23.22 -13.41 3.15
CA GLY A 102 24.06 -14.60 3.10
C GLY A 102 23.44 -15.89 3.64
N GLN A 103 22.13 -15.87 4.00
CA GLN A 103 21.42 -17.07 4.43
C GLN A 103 20.40 -17.53 3.39
N GLU A 104 20.16 -18.84 3.34
CA GLU A 104 19.11 -19.41 2.51
C GLU A 104 17.72 -18.97 3.01
N ALA A 105 16.78 -18.89 2.06
CA ALA A 105 15.40 -18.55 2.38
C ALA A 105 14.77 -19.65 3.27
N PRO A 106 14.09 -19.30 4.36
CA PRO A 106 13.43 -20.29 5.21
C PRO A 106 12.39 -21.11 4.42
N ALA A 107 12.31 -22.41 4.71
CA ALA A 107 11.31 -23.29 4.12
C ALA A 107 9.89 -22.74 4.39
N GLY A 108 8.98 -22.86 3.42
CA GLY A 108 7.62 -22.29 3.52
C GLY A 108 7.55 -20.77 3.37
N SER A 109 8.68 -20.11 3.15
CA SER A 109 8.69 -18.67 2.85
C SER A 109 8.31 -18.40 1.39
N ARG A 110 7.80 -17.17 1.11
CA ARG A 110 7.45 -16.79 -0.27
C ARG A 110 8.63 -16.88 -1.22
N LEU A 111 9.83 -16.53 -0.78
CA LEU A 111 11.04 -16.63 -1.60
C LEU A 111 11.38 -18.08 -1.94
N ALA A 112 11.18 -19.02 -1.01
CA ALA A 112 11.43 -20.45 -1.26
C ALA A 112 10.35 -21.09 -2.16
N GLU A 113 9.07 -20.67 -2.02
CA GLU A 113 7.94 -21.28 -2.73
C GLU A 113 7.63 -20.60 -4.08
N LYS A 114 7.79 -19.27 -4.16
CA LYS A 114 7.39 -18.44 -5.31
C LYS A 114 8.39 -17.30 -5.52
N PRO A 115 9.65 -17.59 -5.84
CA PRO A 115 10.69 -16.58 -6.02
C PRO A 115 10.36 -15.56 -7.10
N GLU A 116 9.63 -15.95 -8.14
CA GLU A 116 9.17 -15.06 -9.22
C GLU A 116 8.20 -13.95 -8.76
N TRP A 117 7.64 -14.08 -7.56
CA TRP A 117 6.74 -13.06 -6.97
C TRP A 117 7.48 -12.10 -6.04
N MET A 118 8.79 -12.28 -5.88
CA MET A 118 9.62 -11.47 -5.02
C MET A 118 10.47 -10.49 -5.83
N LYS A 119 10.68 -9.29 -5.29
CA LYS A 119 11.71 -8.40 -5.82
C LYS A 119 13.09 -9.01 -5.57
N PRO A 120 14.10 -8.71 -6.41
CA PRO A 120 15.46 -9.14 -6.17
C PRO A 120 15.97 -8.67 -4.79
N PHE A 121 16.73 -9.53 -4.14
CA PHE A 121 17.46 -9.20 -2.91
C PHE A 121 18.83 -8.64 -3.30
N THR A 122 18.89 -7.34 -3.55
CA THR A 122 20.15 -6.61 -3.79
C THR A 122 20.79 -6.21 -2.47
N ASP A 123 22.02 -5.71 -2.51
CA ASP A 123 22.68 -5.17 -1.31
C ASP A 123 21.87 -4.02 -0.69
N GLU A 124 21.33 -3.13 -1.51
CA GLU A 124 20.47 -2.03 -1.04
C GLU A 124 19.18 -2.54 -0.35
N THR A 125 18.62 -3.65 -0.87
CA THR A 125 17.46 -4.31 -0.23
C THR A 125 17.83 -4.82 1.16
N TYR A 126 18.98 -5.48 1.29
CA TYR A 126 19.45 -5.96 2.59
C TYR A 126 19.81 -4.83 3.54
N ASP A 127 20.38 -3.73 3.06
CA ASP A 127 20.67 -2.55 3.88
C ASP A 127 19.40 -1.96 4.51
N VAL A 128 18.29 -1.91 3.76
CA VAL A 128 16.99 -1.48 4.30
C VAL A 128 16.45 -2.50 5.31
N ILE A 129 16.54 -3.80 5.04
CA ILE A 129 16.10 -4.86 5.96
C ILE A 129 16.89 -4.80 7.28
N GLU A 130 18.21 -4.67 7.21
CA GLU A 130 19.09 -4.60 8.38
C GLU A 130 18.86 -3.31 9.20
N ARG A 131 18.64 -2.17 8.54
CA ARG A 131 18.23 -0.93 9.20
C ARG A 131 16.88 -1.08 9.90
N CYS A 132 15.86 -1.61 9.23
CA CYS A 132 14.55 -1.88 9.83
C CYS A 132 14.67 -2.80 11.07
N ALA A 133 15.54 -3.82 11.01
CA ALA A 133 15.79 -4.70 12.15
C ALA A 133 16.41 -3.96 13.33
N ALA A 134 17.39 -3.09 13.08
CA ALA A 134 18.05 -2.30 14.12
C ALA A 134 17.10 -1.28 14.76
N GLU A 135 16.30 -0.58 13.97
CA GLU A 135 15.29 0.38 14.42
C GLU A 135 14.20 -0.32 15.26
N ALA A 136 13.68 -1.44 14.79
CA ALA A 136 12.70 -2.25 15.53
C ALA A 136 13.24 -2.74 16.89
N ALA A 137 14.50 -3.20 16.92
CA ALA A 137 15.15 -3.63 18.15
C ALA A 137 15.34 -2.46 19.15
N ALA A 138 15.69 -1.27 18.66
CA ALA A 138 15.82 -0.07 19.49
C ALA A 138 14.47 0.38 20.08
N GLU A 139 13.37 0.17 19.36
CA GLU A 139 12.00 0.45 19.82
C GLU A 139 11.41 -0.68 20.69
N GLY A 140 12.07 -1.84 20.78
CA GLY A 140 11.56 -2.99 21.53
C GLY A 140 10.34 -3.65 20.89
N VAL A 141 10.20 -3.58 19.55
CA VAL A 141 9.10 -4.15 18.78
C VAL A 141 9.62 -5.14 17.73
N THR A 142 8.70 -5.90 17.10
CA THR A 142 9.09 -6.74 15.97
C THR A 142 9.30 -5.91 14.71
N MET A 143 10.07 -6.44 13.75
CA MET A 143 10.23 -5.78 12.44
C MET A 143 8.89 -5.58 11.72
N THR A 144 7.98 -6.55 11.84
CA THR A 144 6.60 -6.43 11.32
C THR A 144 5.91 -5.21 11.90
N GLN A 145 5.93 -5.06 13.22
CA GLN A 145 5.31 -3.93 13.92
C GLN A 145 5.96 -2.60 13.53
N HIS A 146 7.29 -2.54 13.49
CA HIS A 146 8.01 -1.34 13.07
C HIS A 146 7.65 -0.93 11.63
N ALA A 147 7.69 -1.86 10.67
CA ALA A 147 7.33 -1.58 9.29
C ALA A 147 5.86 -1.10 9.12
N LEU A 148 4.94 -1.67 9.90
CA LEU A 148 3.54 -1.24 9.91
C LEU A 148 3.37 0.14 10.55
N ARG A 149 4.03 0.43 11.68
CA ARG A 149 4.05 1.76 12.31
C ARG A 149 4.61 2.82 11.36
N TRP A 150 5.73 2.51 10.71
CA TRP A 150 6.32 3.40 9.71
C TRP A 150 5.31 3.76 8.60
N ALA A 151 4.59 2.77 8.05
CA ALA A 151 3.62 3.01 7.00
C ALA A 151 2.39 3.80 7.50
N LEU A 152 1.88 3.48 8.69
CA LEU A 152 0.74 4.17 9.30
C LEU A 152 1.06 5.62 9.71
N ALA A 153 2.33 5.93 9.93
CA ALA A 153 2.79 7.29 10.24
C ALA A 153 2.92 8.19 9.00
N GLN A 154 2.77 7.64 7.78
CA GLN A 154 2.87 8.47 6.58
C GLN A 154 1.65 9.37 6.42
N PRO A 155 1.82 10.61 5.90
CA PRO A 155 0.72 11.56 5.70
C PRO A 155 -0.42 10.95 4.87
N GLY A 156 -1.66 11.19 5.29
CA GLY A 156 -2.85 10.74 4.58
C GLY A 156 -3.17 9.25 4.71
N VAL A 157 -2.33 8.44 5.34
CA VAL A 157 -2.61 7.01 5.58
C VAL A 157 -3.66 6.86 6.67
N VAL A 158 -4.81 6.29 6.32
CA VAL A 158 -5.96 6.10 7.21
C VAL A 158 -6.18 4.65 7.64
N SER A 159 -5.58 3.71 6.93
CA SER A 159 -5.64 2.27 7.22
C SER A 159 -4.52 1.55 6.48
N ALA A 160 -4.33 0.26 6.74
CA ALA A 160 -3.28 -0.55 6.12
C ALA A 160 -3.80 -1.95 5.76
N LEU A 161 -3.38 -2.49 4.60
CA LEU A 161 -3.70 -3.84 4.18
C LEU A 161 -2.55 -4.79 4.47
N VAL A 162 -2.79 -5.76 5.34
CA VAL A 162 -1.81 -6.77 5.74
C VAL A 162 -2.30 -8.15 5.34
N GLY A 163 -1.54 -8.84 4.48
CA GLY A 163 -1.80 -10.24 4.13
C GLY A 163 -1.23 -11.18 5.18
N VAL A 164 -2.05 -12.02 5.76
CA VAL A 164 -1.66 -13.00 6.78
C VAL A 164 -2.02 -14.42 6.34
N LYS A 165 -1.29 -15.43 6.85
CA LYS A 165 -1.54 -16.85 6.62
C LYS A 165 -1.91 -17.58 7.93
N ARG A 166 -1.65 -16.99 9.09
CA ARG A 166 -1.88 -17.58 10.42
C ARG A 166 -2.38 -16.52 11.40
N GLU A 167 -3.09 -16.96 12.43
CA GLU A 167 -3.70 -16.08 13.45
C GLU A 167 -2.66 -15.25 14.19
N GLU A 168 -1.53 -15.85 14.56
CA GLU A 168 -0.46 -15.15 15.28
C GLU A 168 0.08 -13.93 14.51
N GLN A 169 -0.01 -13.94 13.18
CA GLN A 169 0.38 -12.80 12.35
C GLN A 169 -0.64 -11.65 12.43
N ILE A 170 -1.90 -11.94 12.74
CA ILE A 170 -2.93 -10.92 13.01
C ILE A 170 -2.61 -10.24 14.32
N ASP A 171 -2.33 -11.02 15.37
CA ASP A 171 -1.99 -10.48 16.69
C ASP A 171 -0.71 -9.64 16.65
N GLU A 172 0.31 -10.11 15.93
CA GLU A 172 1.55 -9.38 15.72
C GLU A 172 1.28 -8.05 15.01
N ALA A 173 0.52 -8.05 13.90
CA ALA A 173 0.17 -6.85 13.15
C ALA A 173 -0.68 -5.88 13.99
N ALA A 174 -1.66 -6.38 14.74
CA ALA A 174 -2.48 -5.56 15.63
C ALA A 174 -1.67 -4.91 16.76
N GLY A 175 -0.57 -5.53 17.18
CA GLY A 175 0.39 -4.95 18.11
C GLY A 175 1.11 -3.70 17.61
N ALA A 176 1.06 -3.42 16.30
CA ALA A 176 1.63 -2.19 15.75
C ALA A 176 0.86 -0.91 16.18
N VAL A 177 -0.43 -1.03 16.53
CA VAL A 177 -1.32 0.11 16.85
C VAL A 177 -1.74 0.18 18.33
N ARG A 178 -1.12 -0.67 19.16
CA ARG A 178 -1.34 -0.72 20.63
C ARG A 178 -0.32 0.07 21.40
#